data_5a7167c92acbcb36682c06051fa8726f
#
_entry.id   5a7167c92acbcb36682c06051fa8726f
#
_cell.length_a   1.000
_cell.length_b   1.000
_cell.length_c   1.000
_cell.angle_alpha   90.00
_cell.angle_beta   90.00
_cell.angle_gamma   90.00
#
_symmetry.space_group_name_H-M   'P 1'
#
loop_
_entity.id
_entity.type
_entity.pdbx_description
1 polymer ?
#
loop_
_entity_poly.entity_id
_entity_poly.type
_entity_poly.pdbx_seq_one_letter_code
_entity_poly.pdbx_strand_id
1 'polypeptide(L)'
;MAVFELKHPLIEHKLSNLRNKHTDTKLFRENLNEIAGLMDYEATKHLPLKEIETETPIQKTTTKVLDKPITLVPILRAGLGMIDGILQLLPNAKVGHLGVYRNEETLEPVYYYAKMPTNVVESQVFVVDPMLATGGSMIYTLDYLKEKGVKNITVLCIIGAPEGIKKFTEKHPDVDLYIAAIDDGLNEYAYIYPGLGDAGDRIFGTK
;
A
#
# COMPACT_ATOMS: atom_id res chain seq x y z
N MET A 1 -14.72 -1.17 8.37
CA MET A 1 -13.27 -1.38 8.45
C MET A 1 -12.96 -2.81 8.83
N ALA A 2 -12.02 -3.43 8.12
CA ALA A 2 -11.44 -4.72 8.48
C ALA A 2 -9.92 -4.68 8.30
N VAL A 3 -9.21 -5.47 9.11
CA VAL A 3 -7.79 -5.78 8.92
C VAL A 3 -7.74 -7.18 8.33
N PHE A 4 -7.25 -7.29 7.10
CA PHE A 4 -7.13 -8.53 6.35
C PHE A 4 -5.67 -8.98 6.33
N GLU A 5 -5.31 -9.92 7.17
CA GLU A 5 -4.02 -10.59 7.10
C GLU A 5 -4.06 -11.67 6.01
N LEU A 6 -3.25 -11.50 4.97
CA LEU A 6 -3.27 -12.35 3.78
C LEU A 6 -2.38 -13.58 3.94
N LYS A 7 -2.96 -14.66 4.46
CA LYS A 7 -2.26 -15.95 4.63
C LYS A 7 -2.29 -16.75 3.33
N HIS A 8 -1.30 -16.53 2.48
CA HIS A 8 -1.15 -17.23 1.21
C HIS A 8 0.27 -17.81 1.06
N PRO A 9 0.46 -19.08 0.68
CA PRO A 9 1.78 -19.73 0.62
C PRO A 9 2.82 -18.97 -0.23
N LEU A 10 2.39 -18.37 -1.36
CA LEU A 10 3.31 -17.57 -2.18
C LEU A 10 3.73 -16.26 -1.49
N ILE A 11 2.82 -15.61 -0.77
CA ILE A 11 3.15 -14.40 0.00
C ILE A 11 4.15 -14.77 1.11
N GLU A 12 3.88 -15.82 1.87
CA GLU A 12 4.76 -16.29 2.94
C GLU A 12 6.16 -16.67 2.43
N HIS A 13 6.23 -17.39 1.29
CA HIS A 13 7.49 -17.73 0.65
C HIS A 13 8.29 -16.49 0.25
N LYS A 14 7.66 -15.52 -0.40
CA LYS A 14 8.33 -14.28 -0.82
C LYS A 14 8.70 -13.38 0.35
N LEU A 15 7.87 -13.36 1.39
CA LEU A 15 8.15 -12.65 2.63
C LEU A 15 9.38 -13.23 3.34
N SER A 16 9.60 -14.56 3.30
CA SER A 16 10.80 -15.17 3.85
C SER A 16 12.07 -14.66 3.17
N ASN A 17 12.03 -14.41 1.85
CA ASN A 17 13.12 -13.79 1.11
C ASN A 17 13.33 -12.32 1.54
N LEU A 18 12.27 -11.54 1.72
CA LEU A 18 12.37 -10.16 2.22
C LEU A 18 13.01 -10.10 3.62
N ARG A 19 12.68 -11.04 4.49
CA ARG A 19 13.21 -11.10 5.86
C ARG A 19 14.68 -11.48 5.92
N ASN A 20 15.17 -12.24 4.94
CA ASN A 20 16.57 -12.70 4.92
C ASN A 20 17.52 -11.50 4.73
N LYS A 21 18.41 -11.28 5.71
CA LYS A 21 19.40 -10.18 5.69
C LYS A 21 20.39 -10.24 4.52
N HIS A 22 20.56 -11.41 3.91
CA HIS A 22 21.48 -11.63 2.77
C HIS A 22 20.80 -11.42 1.40
N THR A 23 19.48 -11.17 1.37
CA THR A 23 18.77 -10.85 0.14
C THR A 23 19.29 -9.52 -0.41
N ASP A 24 19.82 -9.56 -1.63
CA ASP A 24 20.30 -8.37 -2.31
C ASP A 24 19.14 -7.42 -2.74
N THR A 25 19.51 -6.21 -3.13
CA THR A 25 18.58 -5.16 -3.52
C THR A 25 17.68 -5.56 -4.70
N LYS A 26 18.20 -6.32 -5.67
CA LYS A 26 17.43 -6.78 -6.82
C LYS A 26 16.33 -7.76 -6.39
N LEU A 27 16.73 -8.82 -5.70
CA LEU A 27 15.80 -9.85 -5.24
C LEU A 27 14.81 -9.30 -4.22
N PHE A 28 15.22 -8.35 -3.39
CA PHE A 28 14.31 -7.65 -2.46
C PHE A 28 13.21 -6.90 -3.22
N ARG A 29 13.56 -6.11 -4.25
CA ARG A 29 12.58 -5.39 -5.08
C ARG A 29 11.65 -6.34 -5.81
N GLU A 30 12.16 -7.41 -6.40
CA GLU A 30 11.37 -8.40 -7.13
C GLU A 30 10.31 -9.04 -6.19
N ASN A 31 10.72 -9.54 -5.03
CA ASN A 31 9.78 -10.13 -4.07
C ASN A 31 8.76 -9.12 -3.54
N LEU A 32 9.18 -7.87 -3.28
CA LEU A 32 8.29 -6.81 -2.82
C LEU A 32 7.20 -6.51 -3.86
N ASN A 33 7.58 -6.35 -5.13
CA ASN A 33 6.66 -6.14 -6.24
C ASN A 33 5.68 -7.29 -6.42
N GLU A 34 6.17 -8.52 -6.36
CA GLU A 34 5.34 -9.71 -6.52
C GLU A 34 4.32 -9.87 -5.39
N ILE A 35 4.73 -9.59 -4.14
CA ILE A 35 3.79 -9.57 -3.01
C ILE A 35 2.75 -8.46 -3.21
N ALA A 36 3.18 -7.26 -3.61
CA ALA A 36 2.27 -6.14 -3.84
C ALA A 36 1.18 -6.46 -4.88
N GLY A 37 1.55 -7.14 -5.99
CA GLY A 37 0.60 -7.61 -6.98
C GLY A 37 -0.38 -8.66 -6.44
N LEU A 38 0.10 -9.64 -5.66
CA LEU A 38 -0.75 -10.64 -5.02
C LEU A 38 -1.74 -10.01 -4.02
N MET A 39 -1.27 -9.03 -3.26
CA MET A 39 -2.11 -8.27 -2.32
C MET A 39 -3.16 -7.44 -3.03
N ASP A 40 -2.79 -6.78 -4.14
CA ASP A 40 -3.70 -5.99 -4.95
C ASP A 40 -4.82 -6.86 -5.54
N TYR A 41 -4.50 -8.06 -6.01
CA TYR A 41 -5.50 -9.02 -6.49
C TYR A 41 -6.57 -9.31 -5.42
N GLU A 42 -6.18 -9.53 -4.18
CA GLU A 42 -7.13 -9.74 -3.08
C GLU A 42 -7.87 -8.46 -2.68
N ALA A 43 -7.19 -7.33 -2.62
CA ALA A 43 -7.79 -6.04 -2.23
C ALA A 43 -8.80 -5.51 -3.26
N THR A 44 -8.65 -5.89 -4.53
CA THR A 44 -9.56 -5.49 -5.62
C THR A 44 -10.79 -6.39 -5.77
N LYS A 45 -10.85 -7.52 -5.08
CA LYS A 45 -11.89 -8.55 -5.19
C LYS A 45 -13.33 -8.03 -5.02
N HIS A 46 -13.51 -7.00 -4.22
CA HIS A 46 -14.83 -6.44 -3.89
C HIS A 46 -15.09 -5.07 -4.54
N LEU A 47 -14.25 -4.66 -5.50
CA LEU A 47 -14.46 -3.40 -6.20
C LEU A 47 -15.76 -3.43 -7.01
N PRO A 48 -16.53 -2.33 -7.00
CA PRO A 48 -17.76 -2.24 -7.77
C PRO A 48 -17.48 -2.24 -9.27
N LEU A 49 -18.36 -2.94 -9.99
CA LEU A 49 -18.35 -3.02 -11.45
C LEU A 49 -19.56 -2.29 -12.00
N LYS A 50 -19.41 -1.65 -13.16
CA LYS A 50 -20.52 -1.11 -13.97
C LYS A 50 -20.63 -1.85 -15.30
N GLU A 51 -21.84 -1.91 -15.81
CA GLU A 51 -22.14 -2.49 -17.11
C GLU A 51 -21.89 -1.47 -18.22
N ILE A 52 -21.33 -1.94 -19.33
CA ILE A 52 -21.13 -1.18 -20.56
C ILE A 52 -21.53 -2.02 -21.77
N GLU A 53 -22.03 -1.36 -22.83
CA GLU A 53 -22.19 -2.02 -24.12
C GLU A 53 -20.81 -2.26 -24.76
N THR A 54 -20.61 -3.46 -25.26
CA THR A 54 -19.37 -3.88 -25.91
C THR A 54 -19.72 -4.65 -27.19
N GLU A 55 -18.96 -4.44 -28.23
CA GLU A 55 -19.07 -5.20 -29.46
C GLU A 55 -17.91 -6.18 -29.59
N THR A 56 -18.23 -7.47 -29.56
CA THR A 56 -17.26 -8.53 -29.83
C THR A 56 -17.11 -8.75 -31.35
N PRO A 57 -16.12 -9.50 -31.80
CA PRO A 57 -16.03 -9.84 -33.21
C PRO A 57 -17.27 -10.59 -33.80
N ILE A 58 -18.18 -11.04 -32.92
CA ILE A 58 -19.34 -11.84 -33.30
C ILE A 58 -20.65 -11.06 -33.15
N GLN A 59 -20.84 -10.36 -32.01
CA GLN A 59 -22.10 -9.66 -31.73
C GLN A 59 -21.94 -8.59 -30.63
N LYS A 60 -22.93 -7.71 -30.55
CA LYS A 60 -23.08 -6.79 -29.41
C LYS A 60 -23.47 -7.54 -28.14
N THR A 61 -22.93 -7.15 -27.03
CA THR A 61 -23.19 -7.72 -25.70
C THR A 61 -22.97 -6.70 -24.60
N THR A 62 -23.38 -7.02 -23.38
CA THR A 62 -23.10 -6.23 -22.20
C THR A 62 -21.94 -6.88 -21.43
N THR A 63 -20.94 -6.07 -21.04
CA THR A 63 -19.78 -6.49 -20.25
C THR A 63 -19.64 -5.64 -19.01
N LYS A 64 -18.75 -6.05 -18.08
CA LYS A 64 -18.52 -5.35 -16.82
C LYS A 64 -17.10 -4.82 -16.77
N VAL A 65 -16.95 -3.57 -16.32
CA VAL A 65 -15.67 -2.90 -16.08
C VAL A 65 -15.66 -2.31 -14.67
N LEU A 66 -14.49 -1.98 -14.14
CA LEU A 66 -14.38 -1.27 -12.86
C LEU A 66 -15.16 0.04 -12.93
N ASP A 67 -15.98 0.30 -11.89
CA ASP A 67 -16.85 1.48 -11.87
C ASP A 67 -16.07 2.78 -11.69
N LYS A 68 -15.02 2.76 -10.87
CA LYS A 68 -14.21 3.94 -10.54
C LYS A 68 -12.81 3.83 -11.11
N PRO A 69 -12.19 4.97 -11.47
CA PRO A 69 -10.76 5.01 -11.74
C PRO A 69 -9.97 4.62 -10.49
N ILE A 70 -8.78 4.07 -10.69
CA ILE A 70 -7.88 3.67 -9.61
C ILE A 70 -6.74 4.69 -9.50
N THR A 71 -6.40 5.05 -8.27
CA THR A 71 -5.22 5.87 -7.95
C THR A 71 -4.38 5.17 -6.89
N LEU A 72 -3.09 5.00 -7.17
CA LEU A 72 -2.11 4.49 -6.23
C LEU A 72 -1.40 5.66 -5.55
N VAL A 73 -1.23 5.59 -4.25
CA VAL A 73 -0.52 6.63 -3.48
C VAL A 73 0.57 5.96 -2.64
N PRO A 74 1.78 5.80 -3.20
CA PRO A 74 2.92 5.35 -2.41
C PRO A 74 3.34 6.42 -1.41
N ILE A 75 3.61 5.99 -0.18
CA ILE A 75 4.30 6.83 0.80
C ILE A 75 5.79 6.79 0.47
N LEU A 76 6.36 7.94 0.09
CA LEU A 76 7.75 8.02 -0.31
C LEU A 76 8.67 7.86 0.93
N ARG A 77 9.77 7.12 0.80
CA ARG A 77 10.36 6.52 -0.43
C ARG A 77 9.92 5.08 -0.65
N ALA A 78 9.74 4.32 0.44
CA ALA A 78 9.61 2.85 0.40
C ALA A 78 8.38 2.35 -0.39
N GLY A 79 7.27 3.07 -0.33
CA GLY A 79 6.05 2.72 -1.08
C GLY A 79 6.25 2.61 -2.59
N LEU A 80 7.25 3.28 -3.16
CA LEU A 80 7.56 3.15 -4.59
C LEU A 80 7.91 1.71 -4.99
N GLY A 81 8.50 0.93 -4.08
CA GLY A 81 8.84 -0.46 -4.35
C GLY A 81 7.64 -1.38 -4.57
N MET A 82 6.42 -0.95 -4.27
CA MET A 82 5.19 -1.73 -4.47
C MET A 82 4.45 -1.39 -5.77
N ILE A 83 4.76 -0.25 -6.39
CA ILE A 83 3.94 0.32 -7.47
C ILE A 83 3.95 -0.54 -8.74
N ASP A 84 5.11 -0.99 -9.18
CA ASP A 84 5.23 -1.72 -10.45
C ASP A 84 4.45 -3.06 -10.39
N GLY A 85 4.46 -3.75 -9.25
CA GLY A 85 3.71 -4.98 -9.05
C GLY A 85 2.18 -4.77 -9.17
N ILE A 86 1.67 -3.67 -8.63
CA ILE A 86 0.26 -3.31 -8.74
C ILE A 86 -0.09 -2.86 -10.18
N LEU A 87 0.76 -2.06 -10.81
CA LEU A 87 0.54 -1.60 -12.18
C LEU A 87 0.52 -2.72 -13.22
N GLN A 88 1.12 -3.89 -12.94
CA GLN A 88 0.99 -5.07 -13.81
C GLN A 88 -0.46 -5.57 -13.88
N LEU A 89 -1.23 -5.46 -12.80
CA LEU A 89 -2.65 -5.85 -12.75
C LEU A 89 -3.57 -4.67 -13.11
N LEU A 90 -3.20 -3.45 -12.73
CA LEU A 90 -3.97 -2.23 -12.92
C LEU A 90 -3.20 -1.21 -13.80
N PRO A 91 -2.93 -1.52 -15.08
CA PRO A 91 -2.05 -0.70 -15.93
C PRO A 91 -2.57 0.71 -16.21
N ASN A 92 -3.87 0.95 -16.05
CA ASN A 92 -4.50 2.26 -16.20
C ASN A 92 -4.59 3.06 -14.90
N ALA A 93 -4.10 2.52 -13.76
CA ALA A 93 -4.09 3.24 -12.50
C ALA A 93 -3.19 4.48 -12.59
N LYS A 94 -3.64 5.57 -12.01
CA LYS A 94 -2.83 6.79 -11.87
C LYS A 94 -2.02 6.71 -10.58
N VAL A 95 -0.87 7.39 -10.56
CA VAL A 95 0.00 7.41 -9.37
C VAL A 95 0.09 8.84 -8.84
N GLY A 96 -0.33 9.03 -7.59
CA GLY A 96 -0.07 10.21 -6.80
C GLY A 96 1.10 9.94 -5.86
N HIS A 97 1.87 10.96 -5.51
CA HIS A 97 3.02 10.79 -4.62
C HIS A 97 2.85 11.65 -3.39
N LEU A 98 3.09 11.06 -2.22
CA LEU A 98 3.15 11.78 -0.94
C LEU A 98 4.46 11.44 -0.22
N GLY A 99 5.29 12.48 -0.03
CA GLY A 99 6.51 12.39 0.75
C GLY A 99 6.28 12.87 2.17
N VAL A 100 6.49 11.99 3.14
CA VAL A 100 6.34 12.28 4.57
C VAL A 100 7.66 11.98 5.26
N TYR A 101 8.14 12.89 6.09
CA TYR A 101 9.25 12.63 7.00
C TYR A 101 8.84 12.95 8.44
N ARG A 102 9.56 12.39 9.39
CA ARG A 102 9.37 12.71 10.78
C ARG A 102 10.21 13.93 11.14
N ASN A 103 9.59 14.99 11.64
CA ASN A 103 10.32 16.15 12.15
C ASN A 103 11.14 15.73 13.38
N GLU A 104 12.43 16.04 13.39
CA GLU A 104 13.36 15.61 14.45
C GLU A 104 13.08 16.33 15.78
N GLU A 105 12.56 17.56 15.75
CA GLU A 105 12.27 18.36 16.95
C GLU A 105 10.90 18.03 17.55
N THR A 106 9.84 17.99 16.70
CA THR A 106 8.46 17.77 17.16
C THR A 106 8.07 16.31 17.20
N LEU A 107 8.84 15.44 16.54
CA LEU A 107 8.55 14.00 16.29
C LEU A 107 7.25 13.76 15.54
N GLU A 108 6.64 14.80 14.97
CA GLU A 108 5.43 14.72 14.19
C GLU A 108 5.74 14.47 12.71
N PRO A 109 4.85 13.75 11.97
CA PRO A 109 4.99 13.58 10.54
C PRO A 109 4.70 14.90 9.82
N VAL A 110 5.56 15.27 8.88
CA VAL A 110 5.41 16.46 8.02
C VAL A 110 5.55 16.04 6.57
N TYR A 111 4.67 16.51 5.70
CA TYR A 111 4.86 16.28 4.28
C TYR A 111 5.84 17.29 3.67
N TYR A 112 6.70 16.82 2.78
CA TYR A 112 7.62 17.66 2.01
C TYR A 112 7.28 17.67 0.52
N TYR A 113 6.44 16.75 0.08
CA TYR A 113 6.01 16.65 -1.31
C TYR A 113 4.62 16.01 -1.40
N ALA A 114 3.74 16.63 -2.16
CA ALA A 114 2.42 16.07 -2.44
C ALA A 114 2.00 16.44 -3.86
N LYS A 115 1.80 15.43 -4.71
CA LYS A 115 1.25 15.61 -6.06
C LYS A 115 0.28 14.49 -6.36
N MET A 116 -0.99 14.86 -6.53
CA MET A 116 -2.08 13.93 -6.78
C MET A 116 -2.66 14.08 -8.18
N PRO A 117 -3.20 13.00 -8.78
CA PRO A 117 -4.00 13.11 -9.99
C PRO A 117 -5.22 14.02 -9.78
N THR A 118 -5.63 14.74 -10.82
CA THR A 118 -6.75 15.70 -10.75
C THR A 118 -8.09 15.06 -10.35
N ASN A 119 -8.27 13.77 -10.65
CA ASN A 119 -9.48 13.00 -10.35
C ASN A 119 -9.35 12.09 -9.12
N VAL A 120 -8.41 12.36 -8.22
CA VAL A 120 -8.17 11.52 -7.03
C VAL A 120 -9.41 11.39 -6.14
N VAL A 121 -10.23 12.43 -6.05
CA VAL A 121 -11.45 12.44 -5.22
C VAL A 121 -12.51 11.45 -5.71
N GLU A 122 -12.55 11.20 -7.02
CA GLU A 122 -13.49 10.27 -7.67
C GLU A 122 -12.96 8.83 -7.69
N SER A 123 -11.67 8.65 -7.39
CA SER A 123 -10.96 7.37 -7.51
C SER A 123 -11.23 6.44 -6.33
N GLN A 124 -11.09 5.13 -6.59
CA GLN A 124 -10.67 4.20 -5.54
C GLN A 124 -9.17 4.42 -5.32
N VAL A 125 -8.78 4.79 -4.13
CA VAL A 125 -7.39 5.09 -3.78
C VAL A 125 -6.79 3.94 -2.99
N PHE A 126 -5.64 3.43 -3.44
CA PHE A 126 -4.80 2.49 -2.69
C PHE A 126 -3.58 3.23 -2.15
N VAL A 127 -3.49 3.38 -0.85
CA VAL A 127 -2.29 3.88 -0.18
C VAL A 127 -1.36 2.71 0.10
N VAL A 128 -0.11 2.80 -0.34
CA VAL A 128 0.83 1.68 -0.25
C VAL A 128 2.12 2.08 0.47
N ASP A 129 2.50 1.26 1.45
CA ASP A 129 3.75 1.37 2.19
C ASP A 129 4.18 -0.03 2.64
N PRO A 130 5.43 -0.46 2.44
CA PRO A 130 5.88 -1.76 2.92
C PRO A 130 5.72 -1.98 4.42
N MET A 131 5.76 -0.93 5.23
CA MET A 131 5.83 -1.08 6.69
C MET A 131 4.83 -0.17 7.42
N LEU A 132 3.98 -0.78 8.25
CA LEU A 132 3.13 -0.09 9.22
C LEU A 132 3.72 -0.25 10.64
N ALA A 133 4.76 0.55 10.95
CA ALA A 133 5.46 0.49 12.25
C ALA A 133 4.69 1.24 13.35
N THR A 134 4.93 2.53 13.51
CA THR A 134 4.21 3.38 14.51
C THR A 134 2.87 3.92 14.02
N GLY A 135 2.57 3.77 12.73
CA GLY A 135 1.37 4.28 12.07
C GLY A 135 1.40 5.77 11.70
N GLY A 136 2.41 6.53 12.13
CA GLY A 136 2.44 7.98 11.95
C GLY A 136 2.33 8.44 10.49
N SER A 137 3.19 7.95 9.60
CA SER A 137 3.18 8.32 8.18
C SER A 137 1.89 7.91 7.47
N MET A 138 1.37 6.72 7.80
CA MET A 138 0.12 6.23 7.24
C MET A 138 -1.07 7.09 7.66
N ILE A 139 -1.23 7.35 8.95
CA ILE A 139 -2.30 8.18 9.50
C ILE A 139 -2.26 9.57 8.88
N TYR A 140 -1.09 10.18 8.83
CA TYR A 140 -0.92 11.50 8.22
C TYR A 140 -1.31 11.52 6.73
N THR A 141 -0.93 10.47 5.99
CA THR A 141 -1.31 10.32 4.58
C THR A 141 -2.82 10.23 4.40
N LEU A 142 -3.49 9.49 5.27
CA LEU A 142 -4.95 9.35 5.24
C LEU A 142 -5.67 10.64 5.62
N ASP A 143 -5.20 11.34 6.65
CA ASP A 143 -5.72 12.66 7.03
C ASP A 143 -5.62 13.63 5.84
N TYR A 144 -4.45 13.72 5.20
CA TYR A 144 -4.24 14.54 4.00
C TYR A 144 -5.21 14.19 2.85
N LEU A 145 -5.38 12.91 2.54
CA LEU A 145 -6.29 12.49 1.47
C LEU A 145 -7.76 12.80 1.79
N LYS A 146 -8.17 12.56 3.04
CA LYS A 146 -9.54 12.87 3.51
C LYS A 146 -9.82 14.38 3.51
N GLU A 147 -8.86 15.21 3.90
CA GLU A 147 -8.95 16.67 3.79
C GLU A 147 -9.12 17.15 2.34
N LYS A 148 -8.55 16.42 1.36
CA LYS A 148 -8.78 16.65 -0.08
C LYS A 148 -10.13 16.13 -0.58
N GLY A 149 -10.91 15.48 0.27
CA GLY A 149 -12.24 14.96 -0.08
C GLY A 149 -12.25 13.53 -0.61
N VAL A 150 -11.13 12.79 -0.53
CA VAL A 150 -11.08 11.38 -0.94
C VAL A 150 -11.86 10.52 0.07
N LYS A 151 -12.79 9.71 -0.43
CA LYS A 151 -13.69 8.89 0.41
C LYS A 151 -13.42 7.39 0.31
N ASN A 152 -12.92 6.92 -0.84
CA ASN A 152 -12.73 5.50 -1.09
C ASN A 152 -11.23 5.20 -0.98
N ILE A 153 -10.81 4.77 0.20
CA ILE A 153 -9.39 4.50 0.49
C ILE A 153 -9.24 3.08 1.03
N THR A 154 -8.24 2.38 0.53
CA THR A 154 -7.76 1.08 1.03
C THR A 154 -6.26 1.17 1.24
N VAL A 155 -5.74 0.52 2.27
CA VAL A 155 -4.31 0.50 2.59
C VAL A 155 -3.73 -0.86 2.32
N LEU A 156 -2.55 -0.92 1.68
CA LEU A 156 -1.76 -2.14 1.49
C LEU A 156 -0.41 -1.99 2.18
N CYS A 157 -0.10 -2.89 3.13
CA CYS A 157 1.20 -2.96 3.81
C CYS A 157 1.76 -4.38 3.76
N ILE A 158 3.07 -4.52 3.59
CA ILE A 158 3.69 -5.85 3.59
C ILE A 158 3.76 -6.38 5.03
N ILE A 159 4.34 -5.62 5.96
CA ILE A 159 4.36 -5.99 7.38
C ILE A 159 3.85 -4.85 8.26
N GLY A 160 3.35 -5.21 9.43
CA GLY A 160 2.93 -4.23 10.43
C GLY A 160 3.15 -4.71 11.85
N ALA A 161 3.31 -3.73 12.75
CA ALA A 161 3.33 -3.96 14.19
C ALA A 161 1.93 -3.76 14.79
N PRO A 162 1.55 -4.53 15.82
CA PRO A 162 0.27 -4.38 16.51
C PRO A 162 -0.01 -2.96 17.00
N GLU A 163 1.03 -2.25 17.46
CA GLU A 163 0.95 -0.88 17.97
C GLU A 163 0.52 0.09 16.86
N GLY A 164 1.13 -0.03 15.67
CA GLY A 164 0.80 0.82 14.52
C GLY A 164 -0.57 0.51 13.96
N ILE A 165 -0.93 -0.79 13.86
CA ILE A 165 -2.24 -1.26 13.41
C ILE A 165 -3.33 -0.74 14.35
N LYS A 166 -3.14 -0.84 15.66
CA LYS A 166 -4.09 -0.34 16.66
C LYS A 166 -4.31 1.16 16.48
N LYS A 167 -3.23 1.95 16.44
CA LYS A 167 -3.31 3.41 16.27
C LYS A 167 -3.98 3.80 14.95
N PHE A 168 -3.67 3.09 13.86
CA PHE A 168 -4.29 3.26 12.57
C PHE A 168 -5.80 3.00 12.64
N THR A 169 -6.20 1.86 13.21
CA THR A 169 -7.61 1.45 13.27
C THR A 169 -8.47 2.35 14.17
N GLU A 170 -7.90 2.87 15.25
CA GLU A 170 -8.55 3.84 16.13
C GLU A 170 -8.78 5.18 15.41
N LYS A 171 -7.82 5.64 14.60
CA LYS A 171 -7.89 6.94 13.93
C LYS A 171 -8.71 6.90 12.63
N HIS A 172 -8.64 5.80 11.88
CA HIS A 172 -9.33 5.62 10.60
C HIS A 172 -10.18 4.35 10.56
N PRO A 173 -11.24 4.26 11.39
CA PRO A 173 -12.10 3.07 11.48
C PRO A 173 -12.91 2.79 10.20
N ASP A 174 -12.87 3.64 9.22
CA ASP A 174 -13.56 3.56 7.93
C ASP A 174 -12.66 3.09 6.78
N VAL A 175 -11.37 2.84 7.03
CA VAL A 175 -10.39 2.44 6.00
C VAL A 175 -9.98 0.99 6.20
N ASP A 176 -10.09 0.17 5.16
CA ASP A 176 -9.65 -1.23 5.19
C ASP A 176 -8.15 -1.35 5.01
N LEU A 177 -7.52 -2.24 5.79
CA LEU A 177 -6.10 -2.57 5.74
C LEU A 177 -5.91 -4.00 5.27
N TYR A 178 -5.19 -4.17 4.16
CA TYR A 178 -4.65 -5.46 3.72
C TYR A 178 -3.17 -5.53 4.10
N ILE A 179 -2.78 -6.60 4.76
CA ILE A 179 -1.41 -6.77 5.27
C ILE A 179 -0.94 -8.20 5.03
N ALA A 180 0.31 -8.37 4.58
CA ALA A 180 0.85 -9.70 4.32
C ALA A 180 1.26 -10.44 5.60
N ALA A 181 1.76 -9.71 6.61
CA ALA A 181 2.01 -10.28 7.93
C ALA A 181 1.93 -9.25 9.05
N ILE A 182 1.46 -9.69 10.21
CA ILE A 182 1.51 -8.93 11.47
C ILE A 182 2.64 -9.51 12.31
N ASP A 183 3.63 -8.70 12.62
CA ASP A 183 4.81 -9.06 13.39
C ASP A 183 4.60 -8.86 14.90
N ASP A 184 5.61 -9.22 15.72
CA ASP A 184 5.46 -9.28 17.17
C ASP A 184 5.30 -7.90 17.83
N GLY A 185 5.91 -6.85 17.24
CA GLY A 185 5.82 -5.49 17.79
C GLY A 185 6.95 -4.57 17.32
N LEU A 186 7.20 -3.51 18.11
CA LEU A 186 8.26 -2.54 17.87
C LEU A 186 9.37 -2.67 18.92
N ASN A 187 10.64 -2.63 18.48
CA ASN A 187 11.78 -2.55 19.38
C ASN A 187 11.97 -1.10 19.92
N GLU A 188 12.98 -0.90 20.78
CA GLU A 188 13.31 0.39 21.39
C GLU A 188 13.62 1.52 20.39
N TYR A 189 13.99 1.17 19.14
CA TYR A 189 14.25 2.11 18.05
C TYR A 189 13.04 2.28 17.10
N ALA A 190 11.87 1.75 17.48
CA ALA A 190 10.65 1.75 16.69
C ALA A 190 10.73 0.98 15.36
N TYR A 191 11.64 0.01 15.25
CA TYR A 191 11.66 -0.97 14.16
C TYR A 191 10.75 -2.14 14.47
N ILE A 192 10.05 -2.62 13.45
CA ILE A 192 9.26 -3.85 13.52
C ILE A 192 10.19 -5.04 13.74
N TYR A 193 9.84 -5.93 14.69
CA TYR A 193 10.56 -7.19 14.90
C TYR A 193 9.60 -8.38 14.84
N PRO A 194 10.04 -9.53 14.24
CA PRO A 194 11.33 -9.79 13.60
C PRO A 194 11.61 -8.90 12.40
N GLY A 195 10.59 -8.34 11.74
CA GLY A 195 10.71 -7.34 10.71
C GLY A 195 11.41 -7.81 9.42
N LEU A 196 11.86 -6.84 8.65
CA LEU A 196 12.65 -7.01 7.43
C LEU A 196 13.73 -5.94 7.26
N GLY A 197 14.05 -5.19 8.34
CA GLY A 197 14.98 -4.06 8.31
C GLY A 197 14.33 -2.78 7.77
N ASP A 198 15.15 -1.82 7.33
CA ASP A 198 14.65 -0.62 6.64
C ASP A 198 14.33 -0.96 5.17
N ALA A 199 13.03 -0.95 4.83
CA ALA A 199 12.58 -1.29 3.49
C ALA A 199 13.09 -0.29 2.45
N GLY A 200 13.13 1.01 2.76
CA GLY A 200 13.63 2.03 1.83
C GLY A 200 15.09 1.81 1.47
N ASP A 201 15.93 1.61 2.49
CA ASP A 201 17.36 1.36 2.27
C ASP A 201 17.59 0.05 1.50
N ARG A 202 16.84 -1.01 1.80
CA ARG A 202 16.94 -2.28 1.10
C ARG A 202 16.44 -2.23 -0.34
N ILE A 203 15.38 -1.43 -0.63
CA ILE A 203 14.86 -1.21 -1.98
C ILE A 203 15.86 -0.41 -2.83
N PHE A 204 16.47 0.64 -2.25
CA PHE A 204 17.27 1.60 -3.00
C PHE A 204 18.77 1.41 -2.85
N GLY A 205 19.22 0.52 -1.97
CA GLY A 205 20.64 0.27 -1.75
C GLY A 205 21.37 1.48 -1.13
N THR A 206 20.70 2.19 -0.21
CA THR A 206 21.25 3.41 0.40
C THR A 206 22.04 3.19 1.68
N LYS A 207 22.15 1.94 2.14
CA LYS A 207 23.04 1.49 3.23
C LYS A 207 23.64 0.15 2.92
#